data_fba0550bfe1606206f37a454d34fabf3
#
_entry.id   fba0550bfe1606206f37a454d34fabf3
#
_cell.length_a   1.000
_cell.length_b   1.000
_cell.length_c   1.000
_cell.angle_alpha   90.00
_cell.angle_beta   90.00
_cell.angle_gamma   90.00
#
_symmetry.space_group_name_H-M   'P 1'
#
loop_
_entity.id
_entity.type
_entity.pdbx_description
1 polymer ?
#
loop_
_entity_poly.entity_id
_entity_poly.type
_entity_poly.pdbx_seq_one_letter_code
_entity_poly.pdbx_strand_id
1 'polypeptide(L)'
;MRKLKITAAFAAGAASLFLTACAGGSPTSLDAIRNEGTLVVGTEGTYRPFSFHADGVGDLTGYDVEITEAVAAKLGVEAQFGEAPWDALFAGLNAGRFAMVANQVSITPERVDSYEFSDPYTVSPGVIVVPKGDTTITSFPDLAGKTTAQSLSSNWYELAQENGASVEAVEGWAQSVSLLEQGRVDATINDRLTFLDYILQTPDAPIQVAAETDDPALMAFAFAKGNTELRNAVNAALEELREDGTLAKISMKYFGEDVSQ
;
A
#
# COMPACT_ATOMS: atom_id res chain seq x y z
N MET A 1 16.33 32.21 -80.40
CA MET A 1 16.02 32.10 -78.93
C MET A 1 15.01 30.98 -78.70
N ARG A 2 15.52 29.82 -78.35
CA ARG A 2 14.72 28.56 -78.13
C ARG A 2 14.30 28.48 -76.66
N LYS A 3 13.00 28.47 -76.38
CA LYS A 3 12.47 28.30 -75.06
C LYS A 3 12.34 26.78 -74.73
N LEU A 4 13.09 26.32 -73.74
CA LEU A 4 13.07 24.99 -73.26
C LEU A 4 11.89 24.83 -72.23
N LYS A 5 10.95 23.95 -72.50
CA LYS A 5 9.86 23.64 -71.61
C LYS A 5 10.32 22.42 -70.75
N ILE A 6 10.46 22.62 -69.45
CA ILE A 6 10.71 21.54 -68.48
C ILE A 6 9.34 21.09 -67.96
N THR A 7 9.01 19.84 -68.22
CA THR A 7 7.82 19.15 -67.69
C THR A 7 8.21 18.42 -66.39
N ALA A 8 7.72 18.89 -65.28
CA ALA A 8 7.89 18.21 -63.99
C ALA A 8 6.81 17.14 -63.84
N ALA A 9 7.21 15.88 -63.73
CA ALA A 9 6.36 14.76 -63.41
C ALA A 9 6.30 14.60 -61.86
N PHE A 10 5.11 14.86 -61.28
CA PHE A 10 4.85 14.55 -59.88
C PHE A 10 4.53 13.05 -59.75
N ALA A 11 5.41 12.30 -59.13
CA ALA A 11 5.11 10.93 -58.66
C ALA A 11 4.50 11.00 -57.28
N ALA A 12 3.20 10.77 -57.18
CA ALA A 12 2.49 10.64 -55.91
C ALA A 12 2.76 9.22 -55.34
N GLY A 13 3.73 9.14 -54.42
CA GLY A 13 3.95 7.97 -53.60
C GLY A 13 2.92 7.90 -52.47
N ALA A 14 1.96 7.00 -52.57
CA ALA A 14 1.05 6.66 -51.47
C ALA A 14 1.84 5.88 -50.40
N ALA A 15 2.24 6.57 -49.34
CA ALA A 15 2.77 5.93 -48.13
C ALA A 15 1.58 5.38 -47.33
N SER A 16 1.33 4.09 -47.47
CA SER A 16 0.39 3.36 -46.60
C SER A 16 1.00 3.24 -45.20
N LEU A 17 0.60 4.12 -44.30
CA LEU A 17 0.84 3.97 -42.86
C LEU A 17 0.00 2.78 -42.36
N PHE A 18 0.62 1.63 -42.21
CA PHE A 18 0.08 0.55 -41.42
C PHE A 18 0.11 0.99 -39.96
N LEU A 19 -1.03 1.51 -39.46
CA LEU A 19 -1.30 1.56 -38.04
C LEU A 19 -1.47 0.11 -37.56
N THR A 20 -0.39 -0.49 -37.09
CA THR A 20 -0.47 -1.67 -36.26
C THR A 20 -1.10 -1.19 -34.94
N ALA A 21 -2.43 -1.30 -34.84
CA ALA A 21 -3.10 -1.26 -33.56
C ALA A 21 -2.59 -2.48 -32.77
N CYS A 22 -1.58 -2.27 -31.94
CA CYS A 22 -1.27 -3.21 -30.87
C CYS A 22 -2.55 -3.29 -30.02
N ALA A 23 -3.26 -4.41 -30.09
CA ALA A 23 -4.19 -4.84 -29.07
C ALA A 23 -3.33 -5.20 -27.84
N GLY A 24 -2.69 -4.16 -27.26
CA GLY A 24 -1.97 -4.26 -26.01
C GLY A 24 -3.01 -4.30 -24.90
N GLY A 25 -3.13 -5.43 -24.20
CA GLY A 25 -3.80 -5.49 -22.90
C GLY A 25 -3.21 -4.44 -21.93
N SER A 26 -3.90 -4.19 -20.82
CA SER A 26 -3.36 -3.30 -19.78
C SER A 26 -1.94 -3.77 -19.39
N PRO A 27 -0.96 -2.86 -19.21
CA PRO A 27 0.38 -3.22 -18.75
C PRO A 27 0.37 -3.90 -17.38
N THR A 28 -0.71 -3.78 -16.64
CA THR A 28 -0.93 -4.40 -15.33
C THR A 28 -1.75 -5.69 -15.40
N SER A 29 -2.04 -6.23 -16.59
CA SER A 29 -2.71 -7.52 -16.74
C SER A 29 -1.77 -8.68 -16.39
N LEU A 30 -2.32 -9.80 -15.92
CA LEU A 30 -1.54 -10.99 -15.57
C LEU A 30 -0.66 -11.47 -16.72
N ASP A 31 -1.20 -11.48 -17.96
CA ASP A 31 -0.43 -11.88 -19.14
C ASP A 31 0.72 -10.93 -19.45
N ALA A 32 0.52 -9.62 -19.31
CA ALA A 32 1.59 -8.63 -19.50
C ALA A 32 2.70 -8.84 -18.46
N ILE A 33 2.33 -8.99 -17.19
CA ILE A 33 3.25 -9.24 -16.07
C ILE A 33 4.08 -10.51 -16.31
N ARG A 34 3.45 -11.61 -16.73
CA ARG A 34 4.14 -12.86 -17.04
C ARG A 34 5.08 -12.75 -18.25
N ASN A 35 4.67 -12.02 -19.27
CA ASN A 35 5.50 -11.81 -20.47
C ASN A 35 6.71 -10.92 -20.19
N GLU A 36 6.56 -9.92 -19.32
CA GLU A 36 7.65 -9.02 -18.90
C GLU A 36 8.52 -9.65 -17.79
N GLY A 37 8.01 -10.68 -17.11
CA GLY A 37 8.69 -11.32 -15.99
C GLY A 37 8.73 -10.48 -14.73
N THR A 38 7.92 -9.42 -14.63
CA THR A 38 8.00 -8.43 -13.53
C THR A 38 6.63 -8.00 -13.05
N LEU A 39 6.42 -8.05 -11.73
CA LEU A 39 5.25 -7.52 -11.03
C LEU A 39 5.64 -6.19 -10.35
N VAL A 40 5.15 -5.06 -10.88
CA VAL A 40 5.39 -3.74 -10.28
C VAL A 40 4.37 -3.46 -9.20
N VAL A 41 4.84 -3.21 -7.96
CA VAL A 41 4.02 -3.07 -6.75
C VAL A 41 4.26 -1.73 -6.08
N GLY A 42 3.18 -1.03 -5.74
CA GLY A 42 3.24 0.23 -5.00
C GLY A 42 3.35 0.00 -3.49
N THR A 43 4.25 0.71 -2.83
CA THR A 43 4.44 0.70 -1.37
C THR A 43 5.02 2.03 -0.89
N GLU A 44 5.05 2.29 0.44
CA GLU A 44 5.61 3.54 0.96
C GLU A 44 7.14 3.53 1.07
N GLY A 45 7.75 2.41 1.44
CA GLY A 45 9.19 2.35 1.74
C GLY A 45 9.61 3.03 3.06
N THR A 46 8.68 3.63 3.78
CA THR A 46 8.88 4.34 5.06
C THR A 46 7.97 3.82 6.18
N TYR A 47 7.26 2.74 5.93
CA TYR A 47 6.24 2.18 6.84
C TYR A 47 6.71 0.88 7.49
N ARG A 48 7.53 1.00 8.56
CA ARG A 48 7.94 -0.16 9.38
C ARG A 48 6.77 -0.75 10.16
N PRO A 49 6.73 -2.09 10.34
CA PRO A 49 7.66 -3.10 9.84
C PRO A 49 7.28 -3.68 8.46
N PHE A 50 6.38 -3.06 7.73
CA PHE A 50 5.75 -3.59 6.52
C PHE A 50 6.54 -3.34 5.25
N SER A 51 6.96 -2.08 5.01
CA SER A 51 7.85 -1.72 3.90
C SER A 51 8.78 -0.57 4.33
N PHE A 52 10.08 -0.84 4.37
CA PHE A 52 11.06 0.14 4.85
C PHE A 52 12.47 -0.22 4.37
N HIS A 53 13.35 0.78 4.38
CA HIS A 53 14.78 0.59 4.17
C HIS A 53 15.49 0.35 5.51
N ALA A 54 16.30 -0.71 5.59
CA ALA A 54 17.11 -0.97 6.76
C ALA A 54 18.04 0.25 7.02
N ASP A 55 18.08 0.72 8.26
CA ASP A 55 18.87 1.91 8.67
C ASP A 55 18.52 3.20 7.88
N GLY A 56 17.32 3.26 7.28
CA GLY A 56 16.85 4.38 6.47
C GLY A 56 17.48 4.48 5.07
N VAL A 57 18.38 3.56 4.72
CA VAL A 57 19.06 3.42 3.43
C VAL A 57 19.26 1.93 3.13
N GLY A 58 19.60 1.58 1.88
CA GLY A 58 19.83 0.19 1.50
C GLY A 58 18.63 -0.42 0.80
N ASP A 59 18.53 -1.74 0.79
CA ASP A 59 17.48 -2.45 0.10
C ASP A 59 16.14 -2.33 0.84
N LEU A 60 15.06 -2.26 0.08
CA LEU A 60 13.71 -2.29 0.62
C LEU A 60 13.43 -3.66 1.25
N THR A 61 12.86 -3.68 2.43
CA THR A 61 12.51 -4.88 3.19
C THR A 61 11.23 -4.66 3.99
N GLY A 62 10.71 -5.69 4.61
CA GLY A 62 9.55 -5.63 5.48
C GLY A 62 8.58 -6.78 5.25
N TYR A 63 7.58 -6.86 6.10
CA TYR A 63 6.59 -7.93 6.07
C TYR A 63 5.83 -7.99 4.73
N ASP A 64 5.32 -6.84 4.26
CA ASP A 64 4.61 -6.76 2.98
C ASP A 64 5.54 -7.03 1.79
N VAL A 65 6.80 -6.60 1.90
CA VAL A 65 7.82 -6.82 0.87
C VAL A 65 8.09 -8.31 0.72
N GLU A 66 8.36 -9.03 1.82
CA GLU A 66 8.65 -10.46 1.77
C GLU A 66 7.46 -11.32 1.32
N ILE A 67 6.23 -10.97 1.74
CA ILE A 67 5.02 -11.67 1.23
C ILE A 67 4.86 -11.39 -0.26
N THR A 68 5.07 -10.15 -0.71
CA THR A 68 4.99 -9.78 -2.13
C THR A 68 6.01 -10.54 -2.98
N GLU A 69 7.26 -10.65 -2.52
CA GLU A 69 8.30 -11.42 -3.20
C GLU A 69 7.94 -12.91 -3.28
N ALA A 70 7.40 -13.47 -2.19
CA ALA A 70 6.94 -14.86 -2.18
C ALA A 70 5.77 -15.08 -3.15
N VAL A 71 4.80 -14.16 -3.21
CA VAL A 71 3.69 -14.18 -4.19
C VAL A 71 4.23 -14.07 -5.62
N ALA A 72 5.12 -13.13 -5.91
CA ALA A 72 5.72 -12.97 -7.23
C ALA A 72 6.46 -14.24 -7.68
N ALA A 73 7.20 -14.89 -6.77
CA ALA A 73 7.87 -16.15 -7.04
C ALA A 73 6.88 -17.28 -7.41
N LYS A 74 5.71 -17.38 -6.72
CA LYS A 74 4.64 -18.33 -7.07
C LYS A 74 4.03 -18.03 -8.45
N LEU A 75 3.97 -16.74 -8.84
CA LEU A 75 3.51 -16.33 -10.18
C LEU A 75 4.57 -16.56 -11.29
N GLY A 76 5.81 -16.87 -10.92
CA GLY A 76 6.94 -17.07 -11.83
C GLY A 76 7.55 -15.77 -12.35
N VAL A 77 7.46 -14.68 -11.60
CA VAL A 77 7.96 -13.34 -11.93
C VAL A 77 8.77 -12.75 -10.78
N GLU A 78 9.46 -11.62 -11.03
CA GLU A 78 10.16 -10.85 -10.01
C GLU A 78 9.29 -9.68 -9.52
N ALA A 79 9.32 -9.40 -8.22
CA ALA A 79 8.69 -8.20 -7.66
C ALA A 79 9.58 -6.98 -7.88
N GLN A 80 8.99 -5.87 -8.35
CA GLN A 80 9.61 -4.56 -8.39
C GLN A 80 8.75 -3.58 -7.60
N PHE A 81 9.37 -2.81 -6.69
CA PHE A 81 8.65 -1.88 -5.84
C PHE A 81 8.80 -0.45 -6.35
N GLY A 82 7.65 0.23 -6.46
CA GLY A 82 7.58 1.66 -6.72
C GLY A 82 7.15 2.38 -5.45
N GLU A 83 8.03 3.19 -4.90
CA GLU A 83 7.78 3.89 -3.64
C GLU A 83 7.04 5.21 -3.87
N ALA A 84 6.05 5.47 -3.02
CA ALA A 84 5.30 6.72 -3.01
C ALA A 84 4.64 6.94 -1.64
N PRO A 85 4.39 8.17 -1.19
CA PRO A 85 3.58 8.43 0.00
C PRO A 85 2.20 7.78 -0.12
N TRP A 86 1.61 7.40 1.02
CA TRP A 86 0.31 6.71 1.08
C TRP A 86 -0.75 7.33 0.17
N ASP A 87 -0.95 8.65 0.27
CA ASP A 87 -1.99 9.34 -0.51
C ASP A 87 -1.77 9.31 -2.03
N ALA A 88 -0.57 8.95 -2.50
CA ALA A 88 -0.22 8.84 -3.92
C ALA A 88 -0.30 7.39 -4.46
N LEU A 89 -0.34 6.37 -3.59
CA LEU A 89 -0.34 4.96 -4.00
C LEU A 89 -1.54 4.62 -4.87
N PHE A 90 -2.75 4.98 -4.44
CA PHE A 90 -3.97 4.66 -5.18
C PHE A 90 -4.11 5.43 -6.50
N ALA A 91 -3.60 6.66 -6.55
CA ALA A 91 -3.50 7.40 -7.81
C ALA A 91 -2.53 6.70 -8.79
N GLY A 92 -1.42 6.15 -8.28
CA GLY A 92 -0.47 5.33 -9.04
C GLY A 92 -1.09 4.04 -9.54
N LEU A 93 -1.85 3.35 -8.70
CA LEU A 93 -2.59 2.14 -9.06
C LEU A 93 -3.60 2.39 -10.17
N ASN A 94 -4.44 3.42 -10.04
CA ASN A 94 -5.44 3.80 -11.02
C ASN A 94 -4.82 4.26 -12.36
N ALA A 95 -3.62 4.86 -12.31
CA ALA A 95 -2.87 5.26 -13.50
C ALA A 95 -2.09 4.10 -14.15
N GLY A 96 -2.16 2.87 -13.59
CA GLY A 96 -1.44 1.70 -14.09
C GLY A 96 0.08 1.77 -13.89
N ARG A 97 0.57 2.61 -12.97
CA ARG A 97 1.99 2.64 -12.58
C ARG A 97 2.36 1.43 -11.73
N PHE A 98 1.41 0.91 -10.98
CA PHE A 98 1.52 -0.29 -10.17
C PHE A 98 0.45 -1.29 -10.62
N ALA A 99 0.76 -2.57 -10.59
CA ALA A 99 -0.21 -3.64 -10.84
C ALA A 99 -1.04 -3.94 -9.58
N MET A 100 -0.44 -3.73 -8.42
CA MET A 100 -1.09 -3.82 -7.10
C MET A 100 -0.39 -2.91 -6.09
N VAL A 101 -1.04 -2.70 -4.95
CA VAL A 101 -0.48 -2.00 -3.78
C VAL A 101 -0.33 -3.00 -2.64
N ALA A 102 0.86 -3.03 -2.04
CA ALA A 102 1.21 -3.78 -0.85
C ALA A 102 1.69 -2.79 0.23
N ASN A 103 0.80 -2.42 1.15
CA ASN A 103 1.06 -1.41 2.18
C ASN A 103 0.03 -1.47 3.32
N GLN A 104 -0.25 -2.67 3.84
CA GLN A 104 -1.26 -2.92 4.88
C GLN A 104 -2.61 -2.25 4.55
N VAL A 105 -3.09 -2.47 3.33
CA VAL A 105 -4.34 -1.84 2.88
C VAL A 105 -5.53 -2.52 3.53
N SER A 106 -6.18 -1.83 4.47
CA SER A 106 -7.40 -2.33 5.11
C SER A 106 -8.53 -2.45 4.08
N ILE A 107 -9.23 -3.56 4.12
CA ILE A 107 -10.47 -3.77 3.36
C ILE A 107 -11.58 -2.98 4.07
N THR A 108 -12.08 -1.92 3.43
CA THR A 108 -13.23 -1.13 3.92
C THR A 108 -14.35 -1.10 2.88
N PRO A 109 -15.62 -0.88 3.29
CA PRO A 109 -16.73 -0.78 2.33
C PRO A 109 -16.47 0.25 1.22
N GLU A 110 -15.94 1.43 1.56
CA GLU A 110 -15.67 2.53 0.63
C GLU A 110 -14.61 2.13 -0.41
N ARG A 111 -13.59 1.37 0.03
CA ARG A 111 -12.52 0.90 -0.85
C ARG A 111 -12.97 -0.25 -1.74
N VAL A 112 -13.82 -1.14 -1.25
CA VAL A 112 -14.38 -2.27 -2.04
C VAL A 112 -15.18 -1.77 -3.24
N ASP A 113 -15.84 -0.62 -3.15
CA ASP A 113 -16.54 -0.01 -4.28
C ASP A 113 -15.59 0.44 -5.40
N SER A 114 -14.37 0.85 -5.05
CA SER A 114 -13.39 1.48 -5.96
C SER A 114 -12.26 0.55 -6.41
N TYR A 115 -11.93 -0.47 -5.63
CA TYR A 115 -10.79 -1.37 -5.82
C TYR A 115 -11.22 -2.83 -5.71
N GLU A 116 -10.35 -3.72 -6.21
CA GLU A 116 -10.43 -5.14 -5.87
C GLU A 116 -9.36 -5.48 -4.83
N PHE A 117 -9.63 -6.49 -4.03
CA PHE A 117 -8.74 -6.94 -2.96
C PHE A 117 -8.41 -8.41 -3.10
N SER A 118 -7.21 -8.79 -2.71
CA SER A 118 -6.88 -10.19 -2.46
C SER A 118 -7.63 -10.71 -1.23
N ASP A 119 -7.53 -12.00 -0.97
CA ASP A 119 -7.78 -12.54 0.35
C ASP A 119 -6.84 -11.88 1.35
N PRO A 120 -7.27 -11.65 2.60
CA PRO A 120 -6.45 -10.97 3.60
C PRO A 120 -5.22 -11.81 3.94
N TYR A 121 -4.09 -11.15 4.15
CA TYR A 121 -2.83 -11.74 4.59
C TYR A 121 -2.35 -11.20 5.94
N THR A 122 -3.10 -10.26 6.54
CA THR A 122 -2.88 -9.74 7.89
C THR A 122 -4.21 -9.46 8.57
N VAL A 123 -4.28 -9.79 9.85
CA VAL A 123 -5.42 -9.48 10.73
C VAL A 123 -4.87 -8.79 11.97
N SER A 124 -5.26 -7.52 12.18
CA SER A 124 -4.74 -6.72 13.29
C SER A 124 -5.73 -5.61 13.68
N PRO A 125 -5.92 -5.32 14.98
CA PRO A 125 -6.75 -4.19 15.41
C PRO A 125 -6.05 -2.85 15.16
N GLY A 126 -6.87 -1.80 15.00
CA GLY A 126 -6.42 -0.42 15.11
C GLY A 126 -6.24 -0.01 16.57
N VAL A 127 -5.27 0.85 16.85
CA VAL A 127 -5.01 1.37 18.19
C VAL A 127 -4.97 2.90 18.21
N ILE A 128 -5.54 3.49 19.25
CA ILE A 128 -5.30 4.90 19.60
C ILE A 128 -3.98 4.95 20.36
N VAL A 129 -3.04 5.75 19.87
CA VAL A 129 -1.76 6.00 20.51
C VAL A 129 -1.75 7.43 21.07
N VAL A 130 -1.38 7.57 22.35
CA VAL A 130 -1.36 8.83 23.10
C VAL A 130 0.00 9.02 23.79
N PRO A 131 0.32 10.23 24.28
CA PRO A 131 1.49 10.45 25.14
C PRO A 131 1.41 9.55 26.38
N LYS A 132 2.56 9.04 26.82
CA LYS A 132 2.67 8.18 28.01
C LYS A 132 2.16 8.90 29.26
N GLY A 133 1.21 8.28 29.95
CA GLY A 133 0.58 8.83 31.15
C GLY A 133 -0.65 9.70 30.84
N ASP A 134 -1.04 9.87 29.59
CA ASP A 134 -2.37 10.43 29.28
C ASP A 134 -3.46 9.49 29.81
N THR A 135 -4.45 10.08 30.48
CA THR A 135 -5.63 9.39 31.03
C THR A 135 -6.94 10.01 30.55
N THR A 136 -6.86 10.97 29.64
CA THR A 136 -8.03 11.72 29.14
C THR A 136 -8.65 11.05 27.92
N ILE A 137 -7.88 10.24 27.19
CA ILE A 137 -8.33 9.42 26.06
C ILE A 137 -8.19 7.96 26.47
N THR A 138 -9.31 7.25 26.60
CA THR A 138 -9.39 5.85 27.00
C THR A 138 -10.28 5.01 26.09
N SER A 139 -10.93 5.67 25.13
CA SER A 139 -11.83 5.07 24.13
C SER A 139 -11.91 5.95 22.89
N PHE A 140 -12.43 5.42 21.78
CA PHE A 140 -12.60 6.20 20.56
C PHE A 140 -13.50 7.44 20.73
N PRO A 141 -14.64 7.39 21.44
CA PRO A 141 -15.45 8.58 21.70
C PRO A 141 -14.73 9.73 22.43
N ASP A 142 -13.66 9.46 23.19
CA ASP A 142 -12.87 10.48 23.88
C ASP A 142 -12.03 11.34 22.91
N LEU A 143 -11.95 10.94 21.62
CA LEU A 143 -11.32 11.73 20.56
C LEU A 143 -12.13 12.99 20.20
N ALA A 144 -13.38 13.11 20.64
CA ALA A 144 -14.21 14.28 20.37
C ALA A 144 -13.56 15.58 20.86
N GLY A 145 -13.31 16.51 19.92
CA GLY A 145 -12.64 17.79 20.18
C GLY A 145 -11.12 17.70 20.39
N LYS A 146 -10.52 16.53 20.22
CA LYS A 146 -9.07 16.33 20.23
C LYS A 146 -8.48 16.53 18.83
N THR A 147 -7.17 16.67 18.75
CA THR A 147 -6.43 16.73 17.50
C THR A 147 -5.63 15.44 17.31
N THR A 148 -5.81 14.78 16.17
CA THR A 148 -5.04 13.59 15.77
C THR A 148 -4.18 13.87 14.54
N ALA A 149 -3.14 13.07 14.29
CA ALA A 149 -2.32 13.16 13.09
C ALA A 149 -2.55 11.92 12.21
N GLN A 150 -3.03 12.10 10.96
CA GLN A 150 -3.37 11.01 10.04
C GLN A 150 -3.05 11.37 8.59
N SER A 151 -2.77 10.37 7.75
CA SER A 151 -2.75 10.54 6.30
C SER A 151 -4.19 10.67 5.78
N LEU A 152 -4.44 11.64 4.89
CA LEU A 152 -5.80 12.10 4.53
C LEU A 152 -6.70 11.02 3.91
N SER A 153 -6.12 10.06 3.17
CA SER A 153 -6.88 8.97 2.53
C SER A 153 -6.85 7.65 3.32
N SER A 154 -6.38 7.69 4.60
CA SER A 154 -6.36 6.49 5.44
C SER A 154 -7.72 6.24 6.09
N ASN A 155 -8.07 4.96 6.32
CA ASN A 155 -9.22 4.59 7.13
C ASN A 155 -9.11 5.09 8.59
N TRP A 156 -7.91 5.34 9.07
CA TRP A 156 -7.67 5.92 10.39
C TRP A 156 -8.04 7.41 10.45
N TYR A 157 -7.92 8.13 9.32
CA TYR A 157 -8.44 9.50 9.20
C TYR A 157 -9.97 9.52 9.32
N GLU A 158 -10.64 8.63 8.59
CA GLU A 158 -12.11 8.52 8.65
C GLU A 158 -12.56 8.15 10.05
N LEU A 159 -11.94 7.16 10.70
CA LEU A 159 -12.24 6.73 12.06
C LEU A 159 -12.04 7.86 13.08
N ALA A 160 -10.98 8.67 12.93
CA ALA A 160 -10.74 9.83 13.79
C ALA A 160 -11.86 10.88 13.65
N GLN A 161 -12.26 11.20 12.40
CA GLN A 161 -13.32 12.17 12.13
C GLN A 161 -14.70 11.69 12.62
N GLU A 162 -15.02 10.41 12.42
CA GLU A 162 -16.25 9.80 12.92
C GLU A 162 -16.39 9.92 14.45
N ASN A 163 -15.27 9.92 15.15
CA ASN A 163 -15.20 10.11 16.58
C ASN A 163 -15.00 11.59 17.00
N GLY A 164 -15.17 12.52 16.06
CA GLY A 164 -15.19 13.96 16.35
C GLY A 164 -13.83 14.61 16.56
N ALA A 165 -12.74 13.96 16.14
CA ALA A 165 -11.41 14.56 16.17
C ALA A 165 -11.20 15.56 15.03
N SER A 166 -10.37 16.58 15.28
CA SER A 166 -9.72 17.35 14.23
C SER A 166 -8.47 16.64 13.78
N VAL A 167 -8.18 16.65 12.47
CA VAL A 167 -7.02 15.92 11.93
C VAL A 167 -5.98 16.86 11.38
N GLU A 168 -4.75 16.77 11.88
CA GLU A 168 -3.55 17.33 11.27
C GLU A 168 -3.06 16.34 10.20
N ALA A 169 -2.96 16.80 8.96
CA ALA A 169 -2.56 15.98 7.82
C ALA A 169 -1.06 15.69 7.84
N VAL A 170 -0.68 14.44 7.67
CA VAL A 170 0.71 13.96 7.60
C VAL A 170 0.88 12.95 6.48
N GLU A 171 2.13 12.72 6.07
CA GLU A 171 2.43 11.73 5.02
C GLU A 171 2.37 10.28 5.51
N GLY A 172 2.62 10.02 6.81
CA GLY A 172 2.61 8.66 7.36
C GLY A 172 2.94 8.59 8.85
N TRP A 173 3.13 7.35 9.33
CA TRP A 173 3.32 7.01 10.74
C TRP A 173 4.45 7.78 11.43
N ALA A 174 5.63 7.88 10.80
CA ALA A 174 6.79 8.55 11.41
C ALA A 174 6.52 10.01 11.74
N GLN A 175 5.77 10.73 10.88
CA GLN A 175 5.38 12.11 11.15
C GLN A 175 4.31 12.18 12.23
N SER A 176 3.32 11.28 12.23
CA SER A 176 2.27 11.21 13.27
C SER A 176 2.89 11.07 14.65
N VAL A 177 3.80 10.12 14.83
CA VAL A 177 4.48 9.90 16.12
C VAL A 177 5.33 11.10 16.50
N SER A 178 6.08 11.69 15.56
CA SER A 178 6.87 12.88 15.84
C SER A 178 6.04 14.05 16.34
N LEU A 179 4.85 14.29 15.76
CA LEU A 179 3.93 15.33 16.23
C LEU A 179 3.36 15.01 17.62
N LEU A 180 3.06 13.71 17.87
CA LEU A 180 2.56 13.24 19.16
C LEU A 180 3.61 13.43 20.26
N GLU A 181 4.84 13.02 20.04
CA GLU A 181 5.96 13.17 20.99
C GLU A 181 6.32 14.64 21.28
N GLN A 182 6.10 15.52 20.30
CA GLN A 182 6.27 16.96 20.46
C GLN A 182 5.07 17.65 21.16
N GLY A 183 4.00 16.91 21.46
CA GLY A 183 2.78 17.47 22.07
C GLY A 183 2.01 18.39 21.13
N ARG A 184 2.16 18.25 19.81
CA ARG A 184 1.46 19.06 18.81
C ARG A 184 0.09 18.50 18.45
N VAL A 185 -0.12 17.21 18.69
CA VAL A 185 -1.40 16.51 18.58
C VAL A 185 -1.66 15.72 19.86
N ASP A 186 -2.93 15.42 20.15
CA ASP A 186 -3.34 14.69 21.35
C ASP A 186 -3.19 13.17 21.17
N ALA A 187 -3.41 12.67 19.96
CA ALA A 187 -3.40 11.25 19.65
C ALA A 187 -3.03 10.99 18.18
N THR A 188 -2.77 9.72 17.85
CA THR A 188 -2.82 9.18 16.50
C THR A 188 -3.50 7.82 16.54
N ILE A 189 -4.04 7.37 15.38
CA ILE A 189 -4.59 6.02 15.22
C ILE A 189 -3.74 5.30 14.19
N ASN A 190 -3.36 4.07 14.46
CA ASN A 190 -2.68 3.22 13.49
C ASN A 190 -2.90 1.74 13.81
N ASP A 191 -2.33 0.87 13.00
CA ASP A 191 -2.30 -0.56 13.24
C ASP A 191 -1.49 -0.90 14.51
N ARG A 192 -1.97 -1.88 15.28
CA ARG A 192 -1.29 -2.34 16.50
C ARG A 192 0.13 -2.86 16.21
N LEU A 193 0.33 -3.54 15.10
CA LEU A 193 1.65 -4.08 14.74
C LEU A 193 2.67 -2.97 14.46
N THR A 194 2.23 -1.84 13.90
CA THR A 194 3.05 -0.62 13.72
C THR A 194 3.52 -0.07 15.07
N PHE A 195 2.61 0.04 16.04
CA PHE A 195 2.93 0.48 17.39
C PHE A 195 3.91 -0.48 18.09
N LEU A 196 3.68 -1.79 17.97
CA LEU A 196 4.55 -2.80 18.60
C LEU A 196 5.97 -2.76 18.04
N ASP A 197 6.12 -2.67 16.71
CA ASP A 197 7.47 -2.51 16.11
C ASP A 197 8.13 -1.22 16.61
N TYR A 198 7.37 -0.11 16.64
CA TYR A 198 7.93 1.17 17.11
C TYR A 198 8.46 1.09 18.54
N ILE A 199 7.74 0.47 19.47
CA ILE A 199 8.20 0.28 20.86
C ILE A 199 9.38 -0.68 20.94
N LEU A 200 9.45 -1.71 20.09
CA LEU A 200 10.63 -2.59 20.02
C LEU A 200 11.89 -1.84 19.55
N GLN A 201 11.75 -0.92 18.60
CA GLN A 201 12.87 -0.09 18.11
C GLN A 201 13.22 1.05 19.06
N THR A 202 12.24 1.55 19.82
CA THR A 202 12.35 2.71 20.72
C THR A 202 11.69 2.40 22.05
N PRO A 203 12.32 1.57 22.93
CA PRO A 203 11.71 1.10 24.18
C PRO A 203 11.34 2.22 25.17
N ASP A 204 12.03 3.35 25.09
CA ASP A 204 11.79 4.52 25.97
C ASP A 204 10.87 5.57 25.34
N ALA A 205 10.21 5.24 24.22
CA ALA A 205 9.27 6.16 23.55
C ALA A 205 8.20 6.66 24.55
N PRO A 206 7.93 7.98 24.58
CA PRO A 206 7.00 8.56 25.53
C PRO A 206 5.55 8.43 25.08
N ILE A 207 5.17 7.30 24.50
CA ILE A 207 3.83 7.02 23.97
C ILE A 207 3.29 5.68 24.52
N GLN A 208 1.98 5.51 24.47
CA GLN A 208 1.27 4.31 24.89
C GLN A 208 0.00 4.09 24.09
N VAL A 209 -0.50 2.86 24.04
CA VAL A 209 -1.85 2.54 23.54
C VAL A 209 -2.88 2.95 24.59
N ALA A 210 -3.91 3.68 24.18
CA ALA A 210 -5.05 4.10 25.01
C ALA A 210 -6.27 3.19 24.81
N ALA A 211 -6.54 2.77 23.57
CA ALA A 211 -7.65 1.88 23.21
C ALA A 211 -7.34 1.12 21.92
N GLU A 212 -8.06 0.01 21.70
CA GLU A 212 -8.05 -0.78 20.47
C GLU A 212 -9.45 -0.80 19.86
N THR A 213 -9.53 -1.04 18.54
CA THR A 213 -10.83 -1.30 17.88
C THR A 213 -11.39 -2.65 18.32
N ASP A 214 -12.73 -2.73 18.45
CA ASP A 214 -13.40 -3.96 18.85
C ASP A 214 -13.22 -5.08 17.81
N ASP A 215 -13.29 -4.71 16.53
CA ASP A 215 -13.08 -5.63 15.41
C ASP A 215 -11.70 -5.37 14.78
N PRO A 216 -10.90 -6.43 14.52
CA PRO A 216 -9.64 -6.29 13.82
C PRO A 216 -9.88 -5.92 12.36
N ALA A 217 -8.98 -5.11 11.80
CA ALA A 217 -8.96 -4.83 10.38
C ALA A 217 -8.33 -6.02 9.62
N LEU A 218 -8.84 -6.25 8.42
CA LEU A 218 -8.32 -7.22 7.46
C LEU A 218 -7.50 -6.47 6.42
N MET A 219 -6.21 -6.78 6.29
CA MET A 219 -5.32 -6.16 5.32
C MET A 219 -5.06 -7.09 4.14
N ALA A 220 -5.12 -6.51 2.94
CA ALA A 220 -4.99 -7.24 1.68
C ALA A 220 -4.20 -6.43 0.65
N PHE A 221 -3.77 -7.09 -0.42
CA PHE A 221 -3.30 -6.41 -1.61
C PHE A 221 -4.47 -5.73 -2.32
N ALA A 222 -4.27 -4.48 -2.75
CA ALA A 222 -5.27 -3.74 -3.51
C ALA A 222 -4.93 -3.71 -5.00
N PHE A 223 -5.94 -3.86 -5.85
CA PHE A 223 -5.83 -3.85 -7.31
C PHE A 223 -6.79 -2.82 -7.89
N ALA A 224 -6.45 -2.29 -9.08
CA ALA A 224 -7.40 -1.49 -9.84
C ALA A 224 -8.65 -2.33 -10.17
N LYS A 225 -9.82 -1.67 -10.18
CA LYS A 225 -11.10 -2.32 -10.49
C LYS A 225 -11.05 -3.00 -11.86
N GLY A 226 -11.52 -4.23 -11.92
CA GLY A 226 -11.52 -5.07 -13.13
C GLY A 226 -10.25 -5.90 -13.35
N ASN A 227 -9.22 -5.80 -12.50
CA ASN A 227 -8.02 -6.64 -12.59
C ASN A 227 -8.19 -8.00 -11.88
N THR A 228 -9.33 -8.63 -12.13
CA THR A 228 -9.78 -9.85 -11.47
C THR A 228 -8.87 -11.05 -11.73
N GLU A 229 -8.26 -11.14 -12.91
CA GLU A 229 -7.36 -12.25 -13.23
C GLU A 229 -6.09 -12.22 -12.39
N LEU A 230 -5.46 -11.05 -12.26
CA LEU A 230 -4.29 -10.88 -11.40
C LEU A 230 -4.65 -11.14 -9.94
N ARG A 231 -5.75 -10.56 -9.45
CA ARG A 231 -6.24 -10.80 -8.09
C ARG A 231 -6.42 -12.31 -7.80
N ASN A 232 -7.07 -13.03 -8.70
CA ASN A 232 -7.31 -14.47 -8.51
C ASN A 232 -5.99 -15.26 -8.51
N ALA A 233 -5.02 -14.88 -9.35
CA ALA A 233 -3.70 -15.51 -9.37
C ALA A 233 -2.92 -15.24 -8.08
N VAL A 234 -3.02 -14.01 -7.53
CA VAL A 234 -2.44 -13.64 -6.24
C VAL A 234 -3.11 -14.41 -5.10
N ASN A 235 -4.44 -14.56 -5.11
CA ASN A 235 -5.15 -15.36 -4.10
C ASN A 235 -4.70 -16.83 -4.11
N ALA A 236 -4.57 -17.43 -5.29
CA ALA A 236 -4.04 -18.80 -5.40
C ALA A 236 -2.61 -18.91 -4.84
N ALA A 237 -1.76 -17.91 -5.10
CA ALA A 237 -0.41 -17.85 -4.53
C ALA A 237 -0.44 -17.69 -3.00
N LEU A 238 -1.31 -16.83 -2.45
CA LEU A 238 -1.47 -16.66 -1.00
C LEU A 238 -1.97 -17.95 -0.32
N GLU A 239 -2.89 -18.68 -0.95
CA GLU A 239 -3.37 -19.98 -0.44
C GLU A 239 -2.23 -20.99 -0.38
N GLU A 240 -1.44 -21.14 -1.45
CA GLU A 240 -0.26 -22.02 -1.45
C GLU A 240 0.76 -21.63 -0.37
N LEU A 241 1.02 -20.33 -0.20
CA LEU A 241 1.97 -19.82 0.82
C LEU A 241 1.44 -19.99 2.26
N ARG A 242 0.12 -20.02 2.44
CA ARG A 242 -0.52 -20.34 3.71
C ARG A 242 -0.39 -21.82 4.02
N GLU A 243 -0.70 -22.70 3.03
CA GLU A 243 -0.62 -24.15 3.17
C GLU A 243 0.82 -24.65 3.43
N ASP A 244 1.82 -24.05 2.76
CA ASP A 244 3.24 -24.45 2.95
C ASP A 244 3.89 -23.79 4.18
N GLY A 245 3.15 -22.93 4.91
CA GLY A 245 3.58 -22.26 6.14
C GLY A 245 4.49 -21.07 5.93
N THR A 246 4.66 -20.58 4.68
CA THR A 246 5.52 -19.42 4.40
C THR A 246 4.96 -18.15 5.02
N LEU A 247 3.63 -17.90 4.94
CA LEU A 247 3.02 -16.73 5.56
C LEU A 247 3.22 -16.73 7.08
N ALA A 248 2.96 -17.85 7.74
CA ALA A 248 3.19 -17.99 9.18
C ALA A 248 4.66 -17.75 9.56
N LYS A 249 5.60 -18.25 8.76
CA LYS A 249 7.04 -18.05 8.99
C LYS A 249 7.44 -16.58 8.86
N ILE A 250 6.95 -15.86 7.85
CA ILE A 250 7.21 -14.43 7.69
C ILE A 250 6.57 -13.66 8.84
N SER A 251 5.32 -13.99 9.20
CA SER A 251 4.62 -13.39 10.34
C SER A 251 5.39 -13.55 11.64
N MET A 252 5.84 -14.76 11.97
CA MET A 252 6.67 -15.05 13.15
C MET A 252 7.99 -14.28 13.16
N LYS A 253 8.59 -14.04 11.99
CA LYS A 253 9.84 -13.26 11.87
C LYS A 253 9.66 -11.82 12.31
N TYR A 254 8.57 -11.18 11.92
CA TYR A 254 8.34 -9.76 12.17
C TYR A 254 7.63 -9.49 13.51
N PHE A 255 6.72 -10.37 13.91
CA PHE A 255 5.81 -10.11 15.04
C PHE A 255 5.94 -11.09 16.19
N GLY A 256 6.61 -12.23 16.00
CA GLY A 256 6.68 -13.28 17.02
C GLY A 256 5.37 -14.08 17.18
N GLU A 257 4.38 -13.79 16.36
CA GLU A 257 3.09 -14.46 16.29
C GLU A 257 2.60 -14.57 14.84
N ASP A 258 1.66 -15.48 14.57
CA ASP A 258 1.05 -15.61 13.25
C ASP A 258 -0.16 -14.70 13.12
N VAL A 259 -0.01 -13.59 12.42
CA VAL A 259 -1.06 -12.60 12.12
C VAL A 259 -1.64 -12.77 10.72
N SER A 260 -1.30 -13.86 10.01
CA SER A 260 -1.70 -14.10 8.62
C SER A 260 -3.01 -14.88 8.47
N GLN A 261 -3.72 -15.18 9.58
CA GLN A 261 -4.91 -16.03 9.62
C GLN A 261 -6.19 -15.22 9.86
#